data_43a7eb217168f987bc708216b672e67d
#
_entry.id   43a7eb217168f987bc708216b672e67d
#
_cell.length_a   1.000
_cell.length_b   1.000
_cell.length_c   1.000
_cell.angle_alpha   90.00
_cell.angle_beta   90.00
_cell.angle_gamma   90.00
#
_symmetry.space_group_name_H-M   'P 1'
#
loop_
_entity.id
_entity.type
_entity.pdbx_description
1 polymer ?
#
loop_
_entity_poly.entity_id
_entity_poly.type
_entity_poly.pdbx_seq_one_letter_code
_entity_poly.pdbx_strand_id
1 'polypeptide(L)'
;MSDKTTEEYIVEFIKAFAAVEDEMEPYKEHRRDLKKNYVENGWISKEELRFAVKAYRMMKSGDDFDQFTNIYEKLASKVGV
;
A
#
# COMPACT_ATOMS: atom_id res chain seq x y z
N MET A 1 -13.32 -16.42 5.72
CA MET A 1 -12.89 -15.46 6.72
C MET A 1 -11.38 -15.26 6.66
N SER A 2 -10.95 -14.05 6.71
CA SER A 2 -9.52 -13.76 6.55
C SER A 2 -8.85 -13.57 7.92
N ASP A 3 -7.71 -14.22 8.08
CA ASP A 3 -6.90 -14.07 9.29
C ASP A 3 -5.78 -13.06 9.09
N LYS A 4 -5.84 -12.30 7.99
CA LYS A 4 -4.79 -11.32 7.70
C LYS A 4 -4.88 -10.13 8.62
N THR A 5 -3.71 -9.65 9.05
CA THR A 5 -3.62 -8.42 9.82
C THR A 5 -3.66 -7.23 8.86
N THR A 6 -3.84 -6.04 9.42
CA THR A 6 -3.81 -4.82 8.62
C THR A 6 -2.49 -4.68 7.89
N GLU A 7 -1.39 -5.00 8.57
CA GLU A 7 -0.07 -4.94 7.94
C GLU A 7 0.04 -5.88 6.75
N GLU A 8 -0.52 -7.07 6.86
CA GLU A 8 -0.51 -8.01 5.76
C GLU A 8 -1.30 -7.49 4.57
N TYR A 9 -2.44 -6.86 4.83
CA TYR A 9 -3.22 -6.23 3.77
C TYR A 9 -2.46 -5.09 3.11
N ILE A 10 -1.74 -4.31 3.90
CA ILE A 10 -0.96 -3.19 3.37
C ILE A 10 0.14 -3.70 2.44
N VAL A 11 0.85 -4.75 2.85
CA VAL A 11 1.90 -5.33 2.01
C VAL A 11 1.30 -5.92 0.74
N GLU A 12 0.18 -6.62 0.88
CA GLU A 12 -0.51 -7.19 -0.27
C GLU A 12 -0.96 -6.09 -1.24
N PHE A 13 -1.52 -5.01 -0.70
CA PHE A 13 -1.93 -3.87 -1.50
C PHE A 13 -0.75 -3.29 -2.27
N ILE A 14 0.39 -3.12 -1.60
CA ILE A 14 1.56 -2.51 -2.23
C ILE A 14 2.14 -3.40 -3.32
N LYS A 15 2.12 -4.71 -3.12
CA LYS A 15 2.57 -5.63 -4.16
C LYS A 15 1.69 -5.53 -5.40
N ALA A 16 0.38 -5.45 -5.18
CA ALA A 16 -0.55 -5.28 -6.30
C ALA A 16 -0.40 -3.90 -6.93
N PHE A 17 -0.19 -2.88 -6.11
CA PHE A 17 0.01 -1.52 -6.58
C PHE A 17 1.27 -1.43 -7.48
N ALA A 18 2.33 -2.10 -7.06
CA ALA A 18 3.56 -2.13 -7.86
C ALA A 18 3.32 -2.79 -9.21
N ALA A 19 2.54 -3.87 -9.23
CA ALA A 19 2.22 -4.55 -10.47
C ALA A 19 1.40 -3.63 -11.40
N VAL A 20 0.48 -2.87 -10.83
CA VAL A 20 -0.32 -1.92 -11.61
C VAL A 20 0.56 -0.81 -12.18
N GLU A 21 1.55 -0.35 -11.41
CA GLU A 21 2.45 0.70 -11.87
C GLU A 21 3.28 0.25 -13.08
N ASP A 22 3.49 -1.05 -13.24
CA ASP A 22 4.21 -1.57 -14.39
C ASP A 22 3.36 -1.63 -15.64
N GLU A 23 2.06 -1.47 -15.52
CA GLU A 23 1.17 -1.47 -16.68
C GLU A 23 1.27 -0.13 -17.40
N MET A 24 1.19 -0.17 -18.73
CA MET A 24 1.30 1.06 -19.49
C MET A 24 -0.03 1.81 -19.50
N GLU A 25 -1.13 1.11 -19.73
CA GLU A 25 -2.46 1.71 -19.75
C GLU A 25 -3.52 0.64 -19.61
N PRO A 26 -4.62 0.90 -18.95
CA PRO A 26 -5.00 2.14 -18.24
C PRO A 26 -4.66 2.09 -16.74
N TYR A 27 -3.40 2.26 -16.42
CA TYR A 27 -2.95 2.06 -15.05
C TYR A 27 -3.61 2.99 -14.03
N LYS A 28 -4.00 4.18 -14.47
CA LYS A 28 -4.64 5.14 -13.54
C LYS A 28 -5.98 4.62 -13.01
N GLU A 29 -6.76 4.01 -13.89
CA GLU A 29 -8.03 3.43 -13.48
C GLU A 29 -7.82 2.23 -12.57
N HIS A 30 -6.89 1.36 -12.92
CA HIS A 30 -6.57 0.19 -12.12
C HIS A 30 -6.09 0.59 -10.74
N ARG A 31 -5.27 1.64 -10.66
CA ARG A 31 -4.74 2.12 -9.40
C ARG A 31 -5.86 2.65 -8.52
N ARG A 32 -6.77 3.42 -9.10
CA ARG A 32 -7.91 3.97 -8.36
C ARG A 32 -8.82 2.86 -7.85
N ASP A 33 -9.10 1.89 -8.72
CA ASP A 33 -9.96 0.78 -8.36
C ASP A 33 -9.35 -0.07 -7.25
N LEU A 34 -8.05 -0.28 -7.31
CA LEU A 34 -7.35 -1.04 -6.29
C LEU A 34 -7.45 -0.35 -4.92
N LYS A 35 -7.21 0.96 -4.88
CA LYS A 35 -7.31 1.74 -3.65
C LYS A 35 -8.73 1.69 -3.09
N LYS A 36 -9.70 1.90 -3.96
CA LYS A 36 -11.10 1.90 -3.56
C LYS A 36 -11.52 0.55 -3.00
N ASN A 37 -11.07 -0.52 -3.65
CA ASN A 37 -11.43 -1.87 -3.25
C ASN A 37 -10.96 -2.17 -1.82
N TYR A 38 -9.72 -1.83 -1.52
CA TYR A 38 -9.17 -2.11 -0.19
C TYR A 38 -9.82 -1.25 0.89
N VAL A 39 -10.17 -0.02 0.57
CA VAL A 39 -10.83 0.86 1.53
C VAL A 39 -12.28 0.44 1.76
N GLU A 40 -13.00 0.13 0.69
CA GLU A 40 -14.40 -0.24 0.80
C GLU A 40 -14.62 -1.56 1.52
N ASN A 41 -13.67 -2.47 1.39
CA ASN A 41 -13.74 -3.73 2.11
C ASN A 41 -13.32 -3.61 3.57
N GLY A 42 -12.87 -2.42 3.97
CA GLY A 42 -12.46 -2.19 5.35
C GLY A 42 -11.13 -2.83 5.72
N TRP A 43 -10.37 -3.27 4.73
CA TRP A 43 -9.08 -3.91 4.98
C TRP A 43 -8.00 -2.91 5.35
N ILE A 44 -8.06 -1.73 4.77
CA ILE A 44 -7.10 -0.65 5.01
C ILE A 44 -7.88 0.66 5.10
N SER A 45 -7.56 1.50 6.09
CA SER A 45 -8.20 2.81 6.19
C SER A 45 -7.60 3.77 5.15
N LYS A 46 -8.27 4.88 4.92
CA LYS A 46 -7.78 5.88 3.98
C LYS A 46 -6.43 6.43 4.39
N GLU A 47 -6.22 6.64 5.69
CA GLU A 47 -4.94 7.13 6.20
C GLU A 47 -3.84 6.11 6.00
N GLU A 48 -4.13 4.86 6.34
CA GLU A 48 -3.16 3.78 6.17
C GLU A 48 -2.79 3.61 4.71
N LEU A 49 -3.77 3.72 3.83
CA LEU A 49 -3.51 3.61 2.40
C LEU A 49 -2.61 4.75 1.93
N ARG A 50 -2.85 5.96 2.44
CA ARG A 50 -2.03 7.12 2.08
C ARG A 50 -0.59 6.92 2.52
N PHE A 51 -0.39 6.43 3.75
CA PHE A 51 0.95 6.13 4.24
C PHE A 51 1.61 5.03 3.44
N ALA A 52 0.84 4.02 3.06
CA ALA A 52 1.38 2.92 2.27
C ALA A 52 1.89 3.40 0.92
N VAL A 53 1.11 4.22 0.22
CA VAL A 53 1.53 4.75 -1.06
C VAL A 53 2.76 5.65 -0.91
N LYS A 54 2.77 6.48 0.13
CA LYS A 54 3.92 7.34 0.38
C LYS A 54 5.18 6.52 0.67
N ALA A 55 5.05 5.49 1.50
CA ALA A 55 6.16 4.62 1.82
C ALA A 55 6.68 3.90 0.58
N TYR A 56 5.76 3.47 -0.27
CA TYR A 56 6.14 2.81 -1.52
C TYR A 56 7.00 3.74 -2.38
N ARG A 57 6.62 5.01 -2.47
CA ARG A 57 7.36 5.98 -3.28
C ARG A 57 8.71 6.33 -2.69
N MET A 58 8.88 6.10 -1.41
CA MET A 58 10.15 6.35 -0.74
C MET A 58 11.10 5.16 -0.81
N MET A 59 10.64 4.01 -1.30
CA MET A 59 11.52 2.86 -1.47
C MET A 59 12.58 3.17 -2.52
N LYS A 60 13.81 2.75 -2.23
CA LYS A 60 14.91 2.92 -3.17
C LYS A 60 14.83 1.91 -4.30
N SER A 61 14.34 0.71 -4.01
CA SER A 61 14.19 -0.35 -4.99
C SER A 61 12.72 -0.72 -5.06
N GLY A 62 12.18 -0.84 -6.24
CA GLY A 62 10.77 -1.13 -6.43
C GLY A 62 10.33 -2.48 -5.90
N ASP A 63 11.27 -3.39 -5.68
CA ASP A 63 10.96 -4.74 -5.21
C ASP A 63 11.32 -5.00 -3.76
N ASP A 64 11.84 -4.00 -3.07
CA ASP A 64 12.29 -4.18 -1.70
C ASP A 64 11.15 -3.91 -0.71
N PHE A 65 10.31 -4.91 -0.52
CA PHE A 65 9.16 -4.77 0.36
C PHE A 65 9.55 -4.79 1.83
N ASP A 66 10.73 -5.29 2.17
CA ASP A 66 11.24 -5.16 3.54
C ASP A 66 11.54 -3.71 3.84
N GLN A 67 12.13 -3.00 2.90
CA GLN A 67 12.38 -1.57 3.05
C GLN A 67 11.05 -0.81 3.13
N PHE A 68 10.08 -1.22 2.33
CA PHE A 68 8.75 -0.61 2.39
C PHE A 68 8.16 -0.71 3.79
N THR A 69 8.21 -1.89 4.38
CA THR A 69 7.65 -2.11 5.72
C THR A 69 8.32 -1.18 6.74
N ASN A 70 9.63 -1.07 6.67
CA ASN A 70 10.38 -0.18 7.58
C ASN A 70 9.97 1.27 7.41
N ILE A 71 9.85 1.72 6.17
CA ILE A 71 9.45 3.10 5.90
C ILE A 71 8.03 3.36 6.37
N TYR A 72 7.14 2.41 6.11
CA TYR A 72 5.75 2.54 6.52
C TYR A 72 5.64 2.66 8.04
N GLU A 73 6.35 1.82 8.76
CA GLU A 73 6.32 1.84 10.21
C GLU A 73 6.82 3.17 10.77
N LYS A 74 7.84 3.73 10.15
CA LYS A 74 8.35 5.02 10.57
C LYS A 74 7.33 6.14 10.35
N LEU A 75 6.66 6.13 9.21
CA LEU A 75 5.65 7.13 8.91
C LEU A 75 4.48 7.02 9.87
N ALA A 76 4.00 5.82 10.07
CA ALA A 76 2.85 5.58 10.95
C ALA A 76 3.19 5.95 12.40
N SER A 77 4.40 5.66 12.83
CA SER A 77 4.85 5.95 14.17
C SER A 77 4.88 7.45 14.45
N LYS A 78 5.33 8.24 13.46
CA LYS A 78 5.39 9.68 13.62
C LYS A 78 4.02 10.31 13.80
N VAL A 79 3.02 9.75 13.13
CA VAL A 79 1.67 10.33 13.17
C VAL A 79 0.88 9.77 14.33
N GLY A 80 1.19 8.55 14.75
CA GLY A 80 0.46 7.88 15.81
C GLY A 80 0.76 8.37 17.22
N VAL A 81 1.64 9.32 17.37
CA VAL A 81 2.02 9.83 18.69
C VAL A 81 1.05 10.88 19.18
#